data_a4b94322b091ef27b06360247ea3d536
#
_entry.id   a4b94322b091ef27b06360247ea3d536
#
_cell.length_a   1.000
_cell.length_b   1.000
_cell.length_c   1.000
_cell.angle_alpha   90.00
_cell.angle_beta   90.00
_cell.angle_gamma   90.00
#
_symmetry.space_group_name_H-M   'P 1'
#
loop_
_entity.id
_entity.type
_entity.pdbx_description
1 polymer ?
#
loop_
_entity_poly.entity_id
_entity_poly.type
_entity_poly.pdbx_seq_one_letter_code
_entity_poly.pdbx_strand_id
1 'polypeptide(L)'
;MRRRTIIKSSALFGLGALGASVFSACTNSDPNAITTHSKIITPLRVGVLNWFGCEGMLMADKKNLFEAEGIKVEQKYFPTPTEINDLFLAGKLDVAAMVATDLVILTTQVPNIKTIMVTDYSGDVDGILAGNKITKPEDLRGKKIAREDVPYEIVFLGEFLKLGGMTEKDVQIVSMTAEAGAAAFVAGKVDAVATYDPYLGKALKQRKDAKLIFSPKTTSIIPNAIVAHGKVIEERRNDLLAYIRGVDKGLKFSAANRTEADGMMAKWLAVSTAEIADQRSKIYILDIVKNKVDAFNPSSSLNVESSVRSGGQILLENSKVKQLANAATLIDGSLIESL
;
A
#
# COMPACT_ATOMS: atom_id res chain seq x y z
N MET A 1 19.23 -40.25 35.51
CA MET A 1 20.45 -41.10 35.81
C MET A 1 21.30 -41.18 34.55
N ARG A 2 22.66 -41.10 34.77
CA ARG A 2 23.82 -41.23 33.84
C ARG A 2 24.06 -39.99 32.97
N ARG A 3 24.97 -39.18 33.29
CA ARG A 3 26.43 -39.14 33.64
C ARG A 3 27.23 -38.57 32.46
N ARG A 4 27.88 -37.46 32.81
CA ARG A 4 28.92 -36.70 32.11
C ARG A 4 30.10 -37.59 31.69
N THR A 5 30.79 -37.18 30.61
CA THR A 5 32.22 -37.42 30.51
C THR A 5 32.92 -36.21 29.92
N ILE A 6 33.83 -35.68 30.73
CA ILE A 6 34.79 -34.62 30.41
C ILE A 6 36.08 -35.34 30.00
N ILE A 7 36.72 -34.93 28.91
CA ILE A 7 38.13 -35.29 28.66
C ILE A 7 38.93 -33.99 28.50
N LYS A 8 39.83 -33.79 29.46
CA LYS A 8 40.97 -32.85 29.41
C LYS A 8 42.22 -33.63 28.98
N SER A 9 43.08 -33.00 28.15
CA SER A 9 44.54 -33.27 28.07
C SER A 9 45.15 -32.13 27.26
N SER A 10 45.86 -31.19 27.82
CA SER A 10 47.23 -31.06 28.33
C SER A 10 48.30 -31.00 27.21
N ALA A 11 48.78 -29.84 27.06
CA ALA A 11 50.08 -29.24 26.70
C ALA A 11 51.28 -30.18 26.34
N LEU A 12 52.05 -29.71 25.34
CA LEU A 12 53.54 -29.77 25.46
C LEU A 12 54.18 -28.61 24.63
N PHE A 13 55.20 -28.04 25.26
CA PHE A 13 56.06 -26.96 24.79
C PHE A 13 57.06 -27.47 23.73
N GLY A 14 57.46 -26.59 22.81
CA GLY A 14 58.62 -26.76 21.96
C GLY A 14 59.16 -25.38 21.53
N LEU A 15 60.20 -24.92 22.24
CA LEU A 15 61.02 -23.77 21.82
C LEU A 15 61.91 -24.17 20.62
N GLY A 16 62.00 -23.29 19.63
CA GLY A 16 63.02 -23.34 18.58
C GLY A 16 63.23 -21.93 18.02
N ALA A 17 64.39 -21.39 18.34
CA ALA A 17 64.82 -20.03 17.99
C ALA A 17 65.50 -19.96 16.61
N LEU A 18 65.61 -18.73 16.10
CA LEU A 18 66.55 -18.17 15.11
C LEU A 18 66.17 -18.18 13.63
N GLY A 19 66.15 -16.97 13.09
CA GLY A 19 66.18 -16.70 11.65
C GLY A 19 65.65 -15.32 11.30
N ALA A 20 66.34 -14.25 11.69
CA ALA A 20 66.05 -12.90 11.19
C ALA A 20 66.44 -12.77 9.71
N SER A 21 65.49 -12.52 8.84
CA SER A 21 65.73 -11.99 7.50
C SER A 21 64.83 -10.79 7.28
N VAL A 22 65.44 -9.64 7.37
CA VAL A 22 64.82 -8.34 7.06
C VAL A 22 64.68 -8.23 5.58
N PHE A 23 63.48 -8.45 5.03
CA PHE A 23 63.13 -7.97 3.69
C PHE A 23 62.36 -6.67 3.81
N SER A 24 63.10 -5.56 3.61
CA SER A 24 62.51 -4.22 3.44
C SER A 24 61.86 -4.17 2.05
N ALA A 25 60.56 -4.45 1.97
CA ALA A 25 59.79 -4.20 0.80
C ALA A 25 59.25 -2.77 0.91
N CYS A 26 59.89 -1.84 0.22
CA CYS A 26 59.32 -0.52 -0.07
C CYS A 26 58.07 -0.74 -0.92
N THR A 27 56.88 -0.69 -0.31
CA THR A 27 55.65 -0.52 -1.04
C THR A 27 55.51 0.97 -1.36
N ASN A 28 55.74 1.33 -2.61
CA ASN A 28 55.29 2.60 -3.17
C ASN A 28 53.76 2.61 -3.04
N SER A 29 53.23 3.25 -2.02
CA SER A 29 51.85 3.64 -1.94
C SER A 29 51.63 4.76 -2.97
N ASP A 30 50.99 4.42 -4.05
CA ASP A 30 50.50 5.37 -5.03
C ASP A 30 49.49 6.30 -4.33
N PRO A 31 49.77 7.64 -4.19
CA PRO A 31 48.86 8.53 -3.50
C PRO A 31 47.55 8.79 -4.29
N ASN A 32 47.41 8.20 -5.50
CA ASN A 32 46.25 8.34 -6.37
C ASN A 32 45.44 7.03 -6.50
N ALA A 33 45.63 6.07 -5.63
CA ALA A 33 44.68 4.98 -5.55
C ALA A 33 43.31 5.53 -5.12
N ILE A 34 42.47 5.88 -6.07
CA ILE A 34 41.03 6.16 -5.87
C ILE A 34 40.44 4.88 -5.34
N THR A 35 40.37 4.80 -4.01
CA THR A 35 39.52 3.81 -3.32
C THR A 35 38.08 4.16 -3.70
N THR A 36 37.60 3.61 -4.80
CA THR A 36 36.17 3.57 -5.09
C THR A 36 35.54 2.73 -3.99
N HIS A 37 35.15 3.38 -2.89
CA HIS A 37 34.21 2.79 -1.97
C HIS A 37 32.93 2.55 -2.77
N SER A 38 32.75 1.35 -3.25
CA SER A 38 31.48 0.89 -3.77
C SER A 38 30.45 1.14 -2.64
N LYS A 39 29.67 2.23 -2.81
CA LYS A 39 28.60 2.57 -1.86
C LYS A 39 27.66 1.36 -1.84
N ILE A 40 27.63 0.64 -0.73
CA ILE A 40 26.68 -0.46 -0.57
C ILE A 40 25.29 0.17 -0.65
N ILE A 41 24.64 -0.02 -1.79
CA ILE A 41 23.28 0.48 -2.00
C ILE A 41 22.35 -0.49 -1.26
N THR A 42 21.89 -0.07 -0.07
CA THR A 42 20.86 -0.82 0.66
C THR A 42 19.54 -0.73 -0.10
N PRO A 43 18.89 -1.85 -0.45
CA PRO A 43 17.63 -1.82 -1.15
C PRO A 43 16.56 -1.06 -0.38
N LEU A 44 15.69 -0.34 -1.09
CA LEU A 44 14.45 0.18 -0.54
C LEU A 44 13.44 -0.98 -0.47
N ARG A 45 12.96 -1.32 0.73
CA ARG A 45 12.03 -2.43 0.96
C ARG A 45 10.60 -1.91 0.78
N VAL A 46 9.91 -2.41 -0.24
CA VAL A 46 8.60 -1.89 -0.64
C VAL A 46 7.54 -2.99 -0.61
N GLY A 47 6.42 -2.71 0.06
CA GLY A 47 5.21 -3.54 0.00
C GLY A 47 4.23 -3.00 -1.04
N VAL A 48 3.78 -3.86 -1.95
CA VAL A 48 2.83 -3.51 -3.01
C VAL A 48 1.59 -4.37 -2.88
N LEU A 49 0.43 -3.74 -2.74
CA LEU A 49 -0.84 -4.44 -2.76
C LEU A 49 -1.13 -4.93 -4.20
N ASN A 50 -1.70 -6.14 -4.32
CA ASN A 50 -2.24 -6.63 -5.58
C ASN A 50 -3.49 -5.84 -5.96
N TRP A 51 -3.26 -4.62 -6.40
CA TRP A 51 -4.26 -3.61 -6.70
C TRP A 51 -3.97 -2.94 -8.05
N PHE A 52 -5.02 -2.68 -8.82
CA PHE A 52 -4.88 -2.09 -10.14
C PHE A 52 -4.12 -0.75 -10.13
N GLY A 53 -4.37 0.13 -9.17
CA GLY A 53 -3.70 1.42 -9.04
C GLY A 53 -2.19 1.35 -8.79
N CYS A 54 -1.65 0.17 -8.43
CA CYS A 54 -0.21 -0.07 -8.33
C CYS A 54 0.47 -0.38 -9.69
N GLU A 55 -0.23 -0.15 -10.81
CA GLU A 55 0.28 -0.40 -12.17
C GLU A 55 1.67 0.21 -12.40
N GLY A 56 1.87 1.48 -12.02
CA GLY A 56 3.15 2.18 -12.16
C GLY A 56 4.29 1.49 -11.41
N MET A 57 4.00 0.99 -10.20
CA MET A 57 4.96 0.26 -9.36
C MET A 57 5.33 -1.09 -10.00
N LEU A 58 4.33 -1.83 -10.52
CA LEU A 58 4.58 -3.10 -11.23
C LEU A 58 5.41 -2.89 -12.49
N MET A 59 5.06 -1.91 -13.32
CA MET A 59 5.80 -1.63 -14.56
C MET A 59 7.23 -1.21 -14.26
N ALA A 60 7.44 -0.37 -13.24
CA ALA A 60 8.78 0.07 -12.85
C ALA A 60 9.67 -1.11 -12.41
N ASP A 61 9.11 -2.05 -11.64
CA ASP A 61 9.82 -3.27 -11.23
C ASP A 61 10.14 -4.16 -12.45
N LYS A 62 9.14 -4.49 -13.26
CA LYS A 62 9.31 -5.43 -14.39
C LYS A 62 10.15 -4.89 -15.53
N LYS A 63 10.33 -3.58 -15.61
CA LYS A 63 11.12 -2.89 -16.66
C LYS A 63 12.45 -2.32 -16.14
N ASN A 64 12.84 -2.68 -14.89
CA ASN A 64 14.07 -2.23 -14.24
C ASN A 64 14.22 -0.70 -14.22
N LEU A 65 13.09 0.03 -14.08
CA LEU A 65 13.10 1.50 -14.14
C LEU A 65 13.65 2.10 -12.84
N PHE A 66 13.66 1.36 -11.73
CA PHE A 66 14.28 1.79 -10.48
C PHE A 66 15.81 1.76 -10.57
N GLU A 67 16.38 0.72 -11.19
CA GLU A 67 17.82 0.69 -11.45
C GLU A 67 18.25 1.79 -12.40
N ALA A 68 17.41 2.12 -13.39
CA ALA A 68 17.65 3.26 -14.30
C ALA A 68 17.60 4.62 -13.58
N GLU A 69 16.97 4.71 -12.40
CA GLU A 69 16.99 5.86 -11.49
C GLU A 69 18.16 5.79 -10.48
N GLY A 70 19.01 4.77 -10.54
CA GLY A 70 20.18 4.61 -9.69
C GLY A 70 19.90 4.08 -8.29
N ILE A 71 18.74 3.48 -8.05
CA ILE A 71 18.36 2.89 -6.76
C ILE A 71 18.11 1.38 -6.88
N LYS A 72 18.28 0.68 -5.77
CA LYS A 72 17.91 -0.72 -5.61
C LYS A 72 16.60 -0.81 -4.85
N VAL A 73 15.62 -1.51 -5.41
CA VAL A 73 14.30 -1.71 -4.80
C VAL A 73 14.05 -3.20 -4.60
N GLU A 74 13.62 -3.58 -3.42
CA GLU A 74 13.12 -4.91 -3.12
C GLU A 74 11.59 -4.81 -2.95
N GLN A 75 10.87 -5.05 -4.04
CA GLN A 75 9.41 -4.96 -4.09
C GLN A 75 8.79 -6.32 -3.80
N LYS A 76 7.89 -6.38 -2.80
CA LYS A 76 7.11 -7.57 -2.46
C LYS A 76 5.63 -7.30 -2.70
N TYR A 77 4.95 -8.29 -3.26
CA TYR A 77 3.54 -8.20 -3.66
C TYR A 77 2.67 -8.99 -2.69
N PHE A 78 1.60 -8.38 -2.24
CA PHE A 78 0.71 -8.93 -1.21
C PHE A 78 -0.73 -8.96 -1.68
N PRO A 79 -1.46 -10.05 -1.40
CA PRO A 79 -2.86 -10.19 -1.80
C PRO A 79 -3.81 -9.39 -0.90
N THR A 80 -3.40 -9.05 0.33
CA THR A 80 -4.27 -8.40 1.32
C THR A 80 -3.63 -7.16 1.95
N PRO A 81 -4.41 -6.13 2.29
CA PRO A 81 -3.91 -4.94 2.99
C PRO A 81 -3.35 -5.27 4.38
N THR A 82 -3.92 -6.24 5.08
CA THR A 82 -3.53 -6.61 6.45
C THR A 82 -2.07 -7.02 6.52
N GLU A 83 -1.60 -7.87 5.59
CA GLU A 83 -0.19 -8.33 5.57
C GLU A 83 0.79 -7.17 5.36
N ILE A 84 0.44 -6.21 4.49
CA ILE A 84 1.28 -5.02 4.25
C ILE A 84 1.32 -4.16 5.50
N ASN A 85 0.17 -3.88 6.11
CA ASN A 85 0.06 -3.07 7.32
C ASN A 85 0.92 -3.65 8.45
N ASP A 86 0.81 -4.96 8.70
CA ASP A 86 1.57 -5.64 9.75
C ASP A 86 3.09 -5.55 9.52
N LEU A 87 3.55 -5.78 8.30
CA LEU A 87 4.97 -5.70 7.97
C LEU A 87 5.50 -4.27 7.98
N PHE A 88 4.69 -3.30 7.54
CA PHE A 88 5.04 -1.89 7.57
C PHE A 88 5.14 -1.38 9.01
N LEU A 89 4.14 -1.66 9.85
CA LEU A 89 4.15 -1.30 11.28
C LEU A 89 5.31 -1.95 12.03
N ALA A 90 5.71 -3.17 11.65
CA ALA A 90 6.87 -3.86 12.22
C ALA A 90 8.23 -3.32 11.70
N GLY A 91 8.26 -2.30 10.84
CA GLY A 91 9.48 -1.73 10.23
C GLY A 91 10.20 -2.70 9.30
N LYS A 92 9.50 -3.70 8.76
CA LYS A 92 10.04 -4.64 7.77
C LYS A 92 9.95 -4.10 6.34
N LEU A 93 9.14 -3.09 6.12
CA LEU A 93 9.02 -2.32 4.89
C LEU A 93 9.41 -0.87 5.18
N ASP A 94 10.10 -0.23 4.24
CA ASP A 94 10.46 1.20 4.29
C ASP A 94 9.33 2.04 3.70
N VAL A 95 8.66 1.48 2.69
CA VAL A 95 7.59 2.08 1.91
C VAL A 95 6.49 1.04 1.71
N ALA A 96 5.25 1.48 1.67
CA ALA A 96 4.10 0.60 1.38
C ALA A 96 3.04 1.29 0.53
N ALA A 97 2.39 0.51 -0.36
CA ALA A 97 1.15 0.91 -1.02
C ALA A 97 -0.03 0.59 -0.09
N MET A 98 -0.78 1.60 0.33
CA MET A 98 -1.94 1.47 1.22
C MET A 98 -2.91 2.64 1.00
N VAL A 99 -4.07 2.59 1.64
CA VAL A 99 -5.02 3.71 1.57
C VAL A 99 -4.60 4.80 2.55
N ALA A 100 -4.54 6.06 2.09
CA ALA A 100 -4.05 7.17 2.93
C ALA A 100 -4.91 7.40 4.20
N THR A 101 -6.19 7.08 4.17
CA THR A 101 -7.08 7.19 5.34
C THR A 101 -6.73 6.18 6.45
N ASP A 102 -6.05 5.08 6.12
CA ASP A 102 -5.60 4.09 7.10
C ASP A 102 -4.58 4.68 8.09
N LEU A 103 -3.82 5.70 7.66
CA LEU A 103 -2.82 6.36 8.49
C LEU A 103 -3.42 6.93 9.77
N VAL A 104 -4.70 7.30 9.77
CA VAL A 104 -5.40 7.81 10.97
C VAL A 104 -5.35 6.80 12.12
N ILE A 105 -5.50 5.51 11.82
CA ILE A 105 -5.38 4.44 12.82
C ILE A 105 -3.92 3.99 13.00
N LEU A 106 -3.19 3.80 11.91
CA LEU A 106 -1.84 3.24 11.94
C LEU A 106 -0.87 4.11 12.74
N THR A 107 -1.03 5.45 12.69
CA THR A 107 -0.20 6.38 13.49
C THR A 107 -0.41 6.27 14.99
N THR A 108 -1.48 5.65 15.45
CA THR A 108 -1.65 5.36 16.88
C THR A 108 -0.68 4.27 17.37
N GLN A 109 -0.15 3.46 16.45
CA GLN A 109 0.78 2.37 16.73
C GLN A 109 2.22 2.75 16.36
N VAL A 110 2.41 3.37 15.20
CA VAL A 110 3.73 3.84 14.72
C VAL A 110 3.61 5.31 14.31
N PRO A 111 4.17 6.21 15.12
CA PRO A 111 4.15 7.64 14.81
C PRO A 111 5.02 7.96 13.58
N ASN A 112 4.77 9.13 12.99
CA ASN A 112 5.57 9.68 11.89
C ASN A 112 5.64 8.77 10.65
N ILE A 113 4.46 8.30 10.19
CA ILE A 113 4.26 7.72 8.87
C ILE A 113 3.50 8.72 8.00
N LYS A 114 3.84 8.82 6.71
CA LYS A 114 3.30 9.87 5.84
C LYS A 114 3.00 9.37 4.45
N THR A 115 1.91 9.85 3.87
CA THR A 115 1.61 9.76 2.45
C THR A 115 2.57 10.66 1.67
N ILE A 116 3.28 10.10 0.69
CA ILE A 116 4.27 10.81 -0.12
C ILE A 116 3.91 10.88 -1.61
N MET A 117 2.96 10.09 -2.07
CA MET A 117 2.37 10.13 -3.41
C MET A 117 1.01 9.44 -3.36
N VAL A 118 0.00 9.97 -4.04
CA VAL A 118 -1.26 9.27 -4.30
C VAL A 118 -1.13 8.53 -5.64
N THR A 119 -1.43 7.25 -5.67
CA THR A 119 -1.37 6.42 -6.88
C THR A 119 -2.65 6.51 -7.67
N ASP A 120 -3.77 6.50 -6.98
CA ASP A 120 -5.10 6.57 -7.57
C ASP A 120 -6.18 6.96 -6.56
N TYR A 121 -7.32 7.37 -7.08
CA TYR A 121 -8.58 7.39 -6.35
C TYR A 121 -9.48 6.29 -6.89
N SER A 122 -9.99 5.45 -6.01
CA SER A 122 -10.96 4.43 -6.35
C SER A 122 -12.26 5.05 -6.86
N GLY A 123 -12.78 4.47 -7.93
CA GLY A 123 -14.10 4.78 -8.45
C GLY A 123 -15.03 3.58 -8.29
N ASP A 124 -15.72 3.20 -9.36
CA ASP A 124 -16.67 2.06 -9.34
C ASP A 124 -16.00 0.68 -9.25
N VAL A 125 -14.71 0.61 -8.91
CA VAL A 125 -13.97 -0.63 -8.60
C VAL A 125 -14.12 -1.06 -7.14
N ASP A 126 -14.49 -0.14 -6.25
CA ASP A 126 -14.97 -0.41 -4.89
C ASP A 126 -16.47 -0.18 -4.83
N GLY A 127 -17.17 -0.96 -4.01
CA GLY A 127 -18.62 -0.80 -3.94
C GLY A 127 -19.30 -1.51 -2.80
N ILE A 128 -20.46 -1.00 -2.43
CA ILE A 128 -21.39 -1.69 -1.55
C ILE A 128 -22.46 -2.34 -2.44
N LEU A 129 -22.50 -3.67 -2.39
CA LEU A 129 -23.52 -4.46 -3.07
C LEU A 129 -24.62 -4.85 -2.09
N ALA A 130 -25.87 -4.79 -2.55
CA ALA A 130 -27.01 -5.28 -1.79
C ALA A 130 -28.05 -5.94 -2.72
N GLY A 131 -28.96 -6.72 -2.14
CA GLY A 131 -30.11 -7.25 -2.86
C GLY A 131 -31.11 -6.14 -3.20
N ASN A 132 -31.97 -6.39 -4.19
CA ASN A 132 -32.88 -5.39 -4.79
C ASN A 132 -33.86 -4.67 -3.82
N LYS A 133 -34.04 -5.20 -2.61
CA LYS A 133 -34.88 -4.60 -1.56
C LYS A 133 -34.17 -3.51 -0.75
N ILE A 134 -32.87 -3.39 -0.90
CA ILE A 134 -32.02 -2.40 -0.21
C ILE A 134 -31.57 -1.39 -1.26
N THR A 135 -31.98 -0.15 -1.12
CA THR A 135 -31.74 0.92 -2.10
C THR A 135 -31.14 2.17 -1.48
N LYS A 136 -31.19 2.30 -0.16
CA LYS A 136 -30.69 3.45 0.59
C LYS A 136 -30.11 2.97 1.93
N PRO A 137 -29.28 3.78 2.60
CA PRO A 137 -28.61 3.38 3.84
C PRO A 137 -29.57 2.88 4.92
N GLU A 138 -30.73 3.52 5.08
CA GLU A 138 -31.68 3.20 6.15
C GLU A 138 -32.28 1.79 6.01
N ASP A 139 -32.29 1.23 4.80
CA ASP A 139 -32.75 -0.15 4.54
C ASP A 139 -31.79 -1.19 5.13
N LEU A 140 -30.56 -0.77 5.49
CA LEU A 140 -29.55 -1.63 6.13
C LEU A 140 -29.71 -1.74 7.65
N ARG A 141 -30.61 -0.99 8.28
CA ARG A 141 -30.78 -1.05 9.74
C ARG A 141 -31.07 -2.47 10.21
N GLY A 142 -30.20 -2.95 11.12
CA GLY A 142 -30.25 -4.33 11.65
C GLY A 142 -29.86 -5.43 10.67
N LYS A 143 -29.42 -5.11 9.45
CA LYS A 143 -29.01 -6.07 8.42
C LYS A 143 -27.57 -6.53 8.61
N LYS A 144 -27.25 -7.71 8.07
CA LYS A 144 -25.88 -8.25 8.06
C LYS A 144 -25.10 -7.71 6.86
N ILE A 145 -23.98 -7.08 7.15
CA ILE A 145 -23.07 -6.52 6.13
C ILE A 145 -21.69 -7.17 6.28
N ALA A 146 -21.21 -7.82 5.24
CA ALA A 146 -19.84 -8.30 5.18
C ALA A 146 -18.89 -7.16 4.77
N ARG A 147 -17.73 -7.05 5.42
CA ARG A 147 -16.59 -6.20 5.04
C ARG A 147 -15.28 -6.71 5.65
N GLU A 148 -14.17 -6.26 5.13
CA GLU A 148 -12.87 -6.48 5.78
C GLU A 148 -12.73 -5.60 7.05
N ASP A 149 -11.99 -6.08 8.04
CA ASP A 149 -11.72 -5.30 9.26
C ASP A 149 -10.44 -4.48 9.12
N VAL A 150 -10.43 -3.62 8.09
CA VAL A 150 -9.36 -2.68 7.78
C VAL A 150 -9.90 -1.24 7.81
N PRO A 151 -9.05 -0.24 8.12
CA PRO A 151 -9.54 1.12 8.37
C PRO A 151 -10.32 1.72 7.19
N TYR A 152 -9.83 1.60 5.96
CA TYR A 152 -10.50 2.19 4.79
C TYR A 152 -11.90 1.60 4.52
N GLU A 153 -12.11 0.31 4.78
CA GLU A 153 -13.43 -0.33 4.65
C GLU A 153 -14.43 0.20 5.70
N ILE A 154 -13.94 0.49 6.91
CA ILE A 154 -14.73 1.13 7.96
C ILE A 154 -15.14 2.54 7.52
N VAL A 155 -14.20 3.29 6.94
CA VAL A 155 -14.43 4.63 6.41
C VAL A 155 -15.41 4.58 5.25
N PHE A 156 -15.23 3.68 4.31
CA PHE A 156 -16.07 3.54 3.12
C PHE A 156 -17.52 3.16 3.46
N LEU A 157 -17.72 2.16 4.29
CA LEU A 157 -19.06 1.80 4.77
C LEU A 157 -19.67 2.91 5.63
N GLY A 158 -18.85 3.52 6.50
CA GLY A 158 -19.27 4.63 7.35
C GLY A 158 -19.75 5.84 6.57
N GLU A 159 -19.09 6.19 5.46
CA GLU A 159 -19.52 7.25 4.55
C GLU A 159 -20.93 6.98 4.00
N PHE A 160 -21.18 5.76 3.54
CA PHE A 160 -22.51 5.37 3.07
C PHE A 160 -23.56 5.42 4.17
N LEU A 161 -23.29 4.84 5.32
CA LEU A 161 -24.23 4.80 6.45
C LEU A 161 -24.58 6.22 6.93
N LYS A 162 -23.61 7.13 6.93
CA LYS A 162 -23.77 8.53 7.34
C LYS A 162 -24.80 9.28 6.48
N LEU A 163 -24.94 8.94 5.18
CA LEU A 163 -25.97 9.52 4.32
C LEU A 163 -27.40 9.26 4.85
N GLY A 164 -27.61 8.16 5.60
CA GLY A 164 -28.86 7.83 6.26
C GLY A 164 -28.89 8.16 7.75
N GLY A 165 -27.96 8.97 8.26
CA GLY A 165 -27.84 9.29 9.68
C GLY A 165 -27.52 8.07 10.56
N MET A 166 -26.81 7.07 10.01
CA MET A 166 -26.47 5.80 10.63
C MET A 166 -24.97 5.68 10.87
N THR A 167 -24.62 4.75 11.75
CA THR A 167 -23.25 4.30 12.03
C THR A 167 -23.18 2.77 11.97
N GLU A 168 -21.99 2.19 12.11
CA GLU A 168 -21.84 0.72 12.22
C GLU A 168 -22.64 0.09 13.37
N LYS A 169 -23.03 0.86 14.40
CA LYS A 169 -23.87 0.39 15.52
C LYS A 169 -25.30 0.05 15.09
N ASP A 170 -25.76 0.58 13.98
CA ASP A 170 -27.10 0.37 13.43
C ASP A 170 -27.22 -0.89 12.57
N VAL A 171 -26.11 -1.56 12.27
CA VAL A 171 -26.02 -2.73 11.39
C VAL A 171 -25.27 -3.88 12.07
N GLN A 172 -25.32 -5.08 11.47
CA GLN A 172 -24.59 -6.25 11.98
C GLN A 172 -23.35 -6.48 11.07
N ILE A 173 -22.18 -6.06 11.52
CA ILE A 173 -20.93 -6.27 10.77
C ILE A 173 -20.52 -7.74 10.88
N VAL A 174 -20.20 -8.36 9.73
CA VAL A 174 -19.62 -9.69 9.62
C VAL A 174 -18.23 -9.52 9.01
N SER A 175 -17.19 -9.59 9.86
CA SER A 175 -15.81 -9.41 9.44
C SER A 175 -15.30 -10.63 8.68
N MET A 176 -14.86 -10.44 7.44
CA MET A 176 -14.26 -11.45 6.58
C MET A 176 -13.53 -10.78 5.41
N THR A 177 -12.68 -11.53 4.70
CA THR A 177 -11.98 -11.01 3.53
C THR A 177 -12.97 -10.59 2.42
N ALA A 178 -12.57 -9.69 1.53
CA ALA A 178 -13.40 -9.22 0.41
C ALA A 178 -13.94 -10.40 -0.43
N GLU A 179 -13.09 -11.40 -0.72
CA GLU A 179 -13.49 -12.62 -1.44
C GLU A 179 -14.57 -13.42 -0.69
N ALA A 180 -14.33 -13.69 0.60
CA ALA A 180 -15.28 -14.44 1.42
C ALA A 180 -16.61 -13.68 1.60
N GLY A 181 -16.54 -12.35 1.76
CA GLY A 181 -17.69 -11.45 1.86
C GLY A 181 -18.55 -11.47 0.60
N ALA A 182 -17.93 -11.33 -0.56
CA ALA A 182 -18.61 -11.43 -1.85
C ALA A 182 -19.27 -12.81 -2.06
N ALA A 183 -18.56 -13.88 -1.70
CA ALA A 183 -19.13 -15.24 -1.78
C ALA A 183 -20.31 -15.44 -0.79
N ALA A 184 -20.20 -14.91 0.43
CA ALA A 184 -21.28 -14.96 1.42
C ALA A 184 -22.50 -14.17 0.96
N PHE A 185 -22.29 -13.02 0.30
CA PHE A 185 -23.35 -12.21 -0.29
C PHE A 185 -24.04 -12.95 -1.44
N VAL A 186 -23.29 -13.56 -2.36
CA VAL A 186 -23.85 -14.40 -3.46
C VAL A 186 -24.68 -15.54 -2.89
N ALA A 187 -24.22 -16.18 -1.82
CA ALA A 187 -24.92 -17.26 -1.15
C ALA A 187 -26.12 -16.81 -0.28
N GLY A 188 -26.40 -15.50 -0.18
CA GLY A 188 -27.49 -14.96 0.62
C GLY A 188 -27.29 -15.07 2.14
N LYS A 189 -26.05 -15.28 2.61
CA LYS A 189 -25.71 -15.38 4.04
C LYS A 189 -25.59 -14.00 4.72
N VAL A 190 -25.36 -12.97 3.93
CA VAL A 190 -25.37 -11.56 4.33
C VAL A 190 -26.27 -10.77 3.38
N ASP A 191 -26.83 -9.64 3.88
CA ASP A 191 -27.76 -8.80 3.14
C ASP A 191 -27.04 -7.85 2.17
N ALA A 192 -25.85 -7.41 2.56
CA ALA A 192 -24.99 -6.53 1.78
C ALA A 192 -23.51 -6.91 1.97
N VAL A 193 -22.65 -6.38 1.10
CA VAL A 193 -21.19 -6.51 1.19
C VAL A 193 -20.52 -5.25 0.70
N ALA A 194 -19.55 -4.74 1.47
CA ALA A 194 -18.55 -3.81 0.98
C ALA A 194 -17.39 -4.64 0.42
N THR A 195 -17.00 -4.40 -0.83
CA THR A 195 -15.99 -5.21 -1.52
C THR A 195 -15.47 -4.44 -2.75
N TYR A 196 -14.47 -5.00 -3.42
CA TYR A 196 -13.82 -4.40 -4.59
C TYR A 196 -13.60 -5.43 -5.71
N ASP A 197 -13.23 -4.93 -6.89
CA ASP A 197 -12.89 -5.80 -8.03
C ASP A 197 -11.59 -6.61 -7.76
N PRO A 198 -11.57 -7.89 -8.16
CA PRO A 198 -12.52 -8.56 -9.06
C PRO A 198 -13.74 -9.19 -8.36
N TYR A 199 -13.82 -9.14 -7.03
CA TYR A 199 -14.89 -9.81 -6.25
C TYR A 199 -16.24 -9.13 -6.46
N LEU A 200 -16.25 -7.79 -6.53
CA LEU A 200 -17.43 -6.97 -6.82
C LEU A 200 -18.07 -7.37 -8.15
N GLY A 201 -17.32 -7.36 -9.23
CA GLY A 201 -17.81 -7.72 -10.56
C GLY A 201 -18.26 -9.18 -10.64
N LYS A 202 -17.57 -10.11 -9.97
CA LYS A 202 -17.97 -11.52 -9.88
C LYS A 202 -19.31 -11.68 -9.15
N ALA A 203 -19.50 -10.98 -8.01
CA ALA A 203 -20.74 -11.05 -7.24
C ALA A 203 -21.93 -10.48 -8.03
N LEU A 204 -21.76 -9.36 -8.72
CA LEU A 204 -22.79 -8.79 -9.62
C LEU A 204 -23.22 -9.74 -10.74
N LYS A 205 -22.27 -10.49 -11.32
CA LYS A 205 -22.56 -11.49 -12.37
C LYS A 205 -23.29 -12.73 -11.82
N GLN A 206 -22.98 -13.15 -10.58
CA GLN A 206 -23.48 -14.40 -10.00
C GLN A 206 -24.83 -14.24 -9.28
N ARG A 207 -25.10 -13.10 -8.66
CA ARG A 207 -26.33 -12.84 -7.95
C ARG A 207 -27.24 -11.89 -8.75
N LYS A 208 -28.33 -12.42 -9.33
CA LYS A 208 -29.21 -11.70 -10.27
C LYS A 208 -29.91 -10.48 -9.68
N ASP A 209 -30.20 -10.46 -8.37
CA ASP A 209 -30.83 -9.34 -7.68
C ASP A 209 -29.82 -8.38 -7.04
N ALA A 210 -28.52 -8.61 -7.25
CA ALA A 210 -27.47 -7.73 -6.73
C ALA A 210 -27.47 -6.39 -7.47
N LYS A 211 -27.27 -5.33 -6.69
CA LYS A 211 -27.09 -3.96 -7.19
C LYS A 211 -25.92 -3.30 -6.49
N LEU A 212 -25.17 -2.51 -7.22
CA LEU A 212 -24.24 -1.53 -6.66
C LEU A 212 -25.08 -0.37 -6.10
N ILE A 213 -25.11 -0.20 -4.79
CA ILE A 213 -25.89 0.83 -4.10
C ILE A 213 -25.06 2.03 -3.68
N PHE A 214 -23.74 1.87 -3.62
CA PHE A 214 -22.79 2.94 -3.33
C PHE A 214 -21.40 2.62 -3.92
N SER A 215 -20.71 3.65 -4.41
CA SER A 215 -19.31 3.59 -4.82
C SER A 215 -18.59 4.90 -4.49
N PRO A 216 -17.25 4.92 -4.36
CA PRO A 216 -16.49 6.12 -4.03
C PRO A 216 -16.31 7.09 -5.19
N LYS A 217 -16.90 6.85 -6.35
CA LYS A 217 -16.75 7.65 -7.59
C LYS A 217 -16.93 9.16 -7.39
N THR A 218 -17.76 9.55 -6.43
CA THR A 218 -18.10 10.96 -6.18
C THR A 218 -17.51 11.52 -4.88
N THR A 219 -16.80 10.70 -4.10
CA THR A 219 -16.44 11.07 -2.72
C THR A 219 -14.95 11.20 -2.47
N SER A 220 -14.07 10.77 -3.36
CA SER A 220 -12.60 10.73 -3.17
C SER A 220 -12.16 10.08 -1.83
N ILE A 221 -13.02 9.27 -1.21
CA ILE A 221 -12.81 8.76 0.16
C ILE A 221 -11.77 7.66 0.25
N ILE A 222 -11.40 7.04 -0.89
CA ILE A 222 -10.39 5.98 -0.97
C ILE A 222 -9.22 6.47 -1.83
N PRO A 223 -8.31 7.31 -1.28
CA PRO A 223 -7.05 7.67 -1.93
C PRO A 223 -6.01 6.57 -1.68
N ASN A 224 -5.70 5.77 -2.69
CA ASN A 224 -4.59 4.83 -2.64
C ASN A 224 -3.27 5.58 -2.76
N ALA A 225 -2.28 5.20 -1.97
CA ALA A 225 -1.08 6.01 -1.80
C ALA A 225 0.18 5.18 -1.56
N ILE A 226 1.31 5.79 -1.86
CA ILE A 226 2.62 5.38 -1.40
C ILE A 226 2.88 6.08 -0.06
N VAL A 227 3.11 5.28 0.98
CA VAL A 227 3.35 5.72 2.36
C VAL A 227 4.76 5.33 2.76
N ALA A 228 5.44 6.19 3.49
CA ALA A 228 6.78 5.96 4.02
C ALA A 228 6.89 6.30 5.50
N HIS A 229 7.82 5.65 6.21
CA HIS A 229 8.21 6.08 7.55
C HIS A 229 8.95 7.42 7.49
N GLY A 230 8.69 8.33 8.43
CA GLY A 230 9.35 9.63 8.49
C GLY A 230 10.87 9.53 8.54
N LYS A 231 11.40 8.54 9.26
CA LYS A 231 12.84 8.24 9.25
C LYS A 231 13.39 7.96 7.84
N VAL A 232 12.64 7.22 7.02
CA VAL A 232 13.04 6.94 5.63
C VAL A 232 12.98 8.21 4.78
N ILE A 233 11.97 9.06 5.02
CA ILE A 233 11.86 10.37 4.34
C ILE A 233 13.06 11.26 4.67
N GLU A 234 13.50 11.28 5.91
CA GLU A 234 14.66 12.09 6.38
C GLU A 234 15.99 11.53 5.88
N GLU A 235 16.23 10.23 6.04
CA GLU A 235 17.53 9.60 5.78
C GLU A 235 17.73 9.20 4.31
N ARG A 236 16.64 8.95 3.56
CA ARG A 236 16.67 8.38 2.20
C ARG A 236 15.83 9.18 1.20
N ARG A 237 15.75 10.49 1.40
CA ARG A 237 14.93 11.38 0.54
C ARG A 237 15.23 11.21 -0.96
N ASN A 238 16.51 11.13 -1.34
CA ASN A 238 16.90 10.98 -2.75
C ASN A 238 16.45 9.63 -3.33
N ASP A 239 16.48 8.56 -2.53
CA ASP A 239 16.00 7.25 -2.94
C ASP A 239 14.47 7.28 -3.16
N LEU A 240 13.72 7.99 -2.29
CA LEU A 240 12.28 8.16 -2.46
C LEU A 240 11.94 9.00 -3.69
N LEU A 241 12.68 10.07 -3.98
CA LEU A 241 12.51 10.85 -5.21
C LEU A 241 12.77 9.99 -6.45
N ALA A 242 13.82 9.18 -6.43
CA ALA A 242 14.12 8.23 -7.52
C ALA A 242 13.03 7.16 -7.64
N TYR A 243 12.50 6.66 -6.52
CA TYR A 243 11.41 5.71 -6.50
C TYR A 243 10.14 6.29 -7.14
N ILE A 244 9.73 7.51 -6.76
CA ILE A 244 8.56 8.18 -7.34
C ILE A 244 8.75 8.42 -8.85
N ARG A 245 9.94 8.85 -9.29
CA ARG A 245 10.24 8.97 -10.75
C ARG A 245 10.16 7.62 -11.47
N GLY A 246 10.64 6.55 -10.84
CA GLY A 246 10.51 5.19 -11.37
C GLY A 246 9.06 4.78 -11.57
N VAL A 247 8.19 5.03 -10.56
CA VAL A 247 6.74 4.77 -10.64
C VAL A 247 6.09 5.57 -11.77
N ASP A 248 6.42 6.86 -11.89
CA ASP A 248 5.92 7.72 -12.96
C ASP A 248 6.34 7.25 -14.36
N LYS A 249 7.60 6.81 -14.51
CA LYS A 249 8.09 6.17 -15.75
C LYS A 249 7.34 4.86 -16.03
N GLY A 250 6.99 4.11 -14.99
CA GLY A 250 6.16 2.90 -15.10
C GLY A 250 4.77 3.21 -15.66
N LEU A 251 4.13 4.27 -15.21
CA LEU A 251 2.84 4.74 -15.75
C LEU A 251 2.98 5.19 -17.20
N LYS A 252 4.03 5.94 -17.53
CA LYS A 252 4.33 6.36 -18.91
C LYS A 252 4.60 5.17 -19.84
N PHE A 253 5.33 4.17 -19.35
CA PHE A 253 5.53 2.92 -20.09
C PHE A 253 4.19 2.23 -20.36
N SER A 254 3.33 2.08 -19.36
CA SER A 254 2.00 1.49 -19.51
C SER A 254 1.15 2.25 -20.53
N ALA A 255 1.17 3.57 -20.53
CA ALA A 255 0.42 4.39 -21.48
C ALA A 255 0.92 4.19 -22.92
N ALA A 256 2.24 4.08 -23.13
CA ALA A 256 2.85 3.92 -24.43
C ALA A 256 2.78 2.48 -24.97
N ASN A 257 2.71 1.46 -24.08
CA ASN A 257 2.78 0.04 -24.43
C ASN A 257 1.55 -0.71 -23.88
N ARG A 258 0.35 -0.22 -24.15
CA ARG A 258 -0.91 -0.64 -23.53
C ARG A 258 -1.14 -2.15 -23.55
N THR A 259 -0.99 -2.79 -24.71
CA THR A 259 -1.22 -4.23 -24.88
C THR A 259 -0.28 -5.06 -24.00
N GLU A 260 0.99 -4.67 -23.90
CA GLU A 260 1.98 -5.37 -23.08
C GLU A 260 1.68 -5.15 -21.60
N ALA A 261 1.41 -3.90 -21.19
CA ALA A 261 1.09 -3.56 -19.81
C ALA A 261 -0.17 -4.26 -19.32
N ASP A 262 -1.24 -4.30 -20.13
CA ASP A 262 -2.48 -4.99 -19.81
C ASP A 262 -2.27 -6.50 -19.66
N GLY A 263 -1.42 -7.11 -20.49
CA GLY A 263 -1.03 -8.52 -20.35
C GLY A 263 -0.27 -8.80 -19.05
N MET A 264 0.63 -7.90 -18.65
CA MET A 264 1.37 -8.02 -17.39
C MET A 264 0.46 -7.84 -16.18
N MET A 265 -0.44 -6.84 -16.20
CA MET A 265 -1.43 -6.59 -15.16
C MET A 265 -2.40 -7.75 -15.01
N ALA A 266 -2.93 -8.27 -16.12
CA ALA A 266 -3.85 -9.41 -16.14
C ALA A 266 -3.23 -10.66 -15.49
N LYS A 267 -1.96 -10.94 -15.83
CA LYS A 267 -1.21 -12.05 -15.23
C LYS A 267 -0.99 -11.84 -13.73
N TRP A 268 -0.64 -10.62 -13.31
CA TRP A 268 -0.38 -10.31 -11.92
C TRP A 268 -1.64 -10.40 -11.06
N LEU A 269 -2.75 -9.82 -11.52
CA LEU A 269 -4.02 -9.78 -10.78
C LEU A 269 -4.89 -11.03 -10.99
N ALA A 270 -4.42 -12.00 -11.81
CA ALA A 270 -5.15 -13.23 -12.16
C ALA A 270 -6.55 -12.95 -12.74
N VAL A 271 -6.65 -11.96 -13.65
CA VAL A 271 -7.87 -11.56 -14.38
C VAL A 271 -7.61 -11.52 -15.89
N SER A 272 -8.66 -11.30 -16.69
CA SER A 272 -8.51 -11.11 -18.13
C SER A 272 -8.04 -9.69 -18.49
N THR A 273 -7.47 -9.49 -19.67
CA THR A 273 -7.13 -8.16 -20.20
C THR A 273 -8.37 -7.28 -20.41
N ALA A 274 -9.52 -7.88 -20.67
CA ALA A 274 -10.79 -7.15 -20.74
C ALA A 274 -11.22 -6.59 -19.38
N GLU A 275 -11.00 -7.35 -18.30
CA GLU A 275 -11.24 -6.86 -16.93
C GLU A 275 -10.23 -5.78 -16.53
N ILE A 276 -8.97 -5.84 -17.00
CA ILE A 276 -8.00 -4.75 -16.82
C ILE A 276 -8.47 -3.46 -17.50
N ALA A 277 -8.97 -3.55 -18.74
CA ALA A 277 -9.49 -2.40 -19.46
C ALA A 277 -10.74 -1.79 -18.77
N ASP A 278 -11.62 -2.64 -18.24
CA ASP A 278 -12.80 -2.23 -17.47
C ASP A 278 -12.40 -1.50 -16.18
N GLN A 279 -11.51 -2.08 -15.38
CA GLN A 279 -11.00 -1.45 -14.15
C GLN A 279 -10.34 -0.10 -14.42
N ARG A 280 -9.54 0.00 -15.49
CA ARG A 280 -8.88 1.24 -15.89
C ARG A 280 -9.89 2.38 -16.16
N SER A 281 -11.05 2.05 -16.70
CA SER A 281 -12.10 3.05 -17.01
C SER A 281 -12.80 3.61 -15.75
N LYS A 282 -12.66 2.91 -14.62
CA LYS A 282 -13.36 3.19 -13.36
C LYS A 282 -12.49 3.85 -12.30
N ILE A 283 -11.18 3.93 -12.50
CA ILE A 283 -10.20 4.39 -11.50
C ILE A 283 -9.50 5.66 -12.01
N TYR A 284 -9.20 6.59 -11.14
CA TYR A 284 -8.45 7.80 -11.47
C TYR A 284 -6.99 7.65 -11.03
N ILE A 285 -6.12 7.24 -11.97
CA ILE A 285 -4.68 7.06 -11.73
C ILE A 285 -3.97 8.41 -11.79
N LEU A 286 -3.06 8.65 -10.84
CA LEU A 286 -2.29 9.88 -10.73
C LEU A 286 -0.80 9.65 -11.03
N ASP A 287 -0.28 10.38 -12.01
CA ASP A 287 1.13 10.60 -12.22
C ASP A 287 1.65 11.77 -11.34
N ILE A 288 2.92 12.16 -11.48
CA ILE A 288 3.49 13.28 -10.72
C ILE A 288 2.73 14.58 -10.97
N VAL A 289 2.34 14.87 -12.22
CA VAL A 289 1.63 16.12 -12.58
C VAL A 289 0.27 16.18 -11.90
N LYS A 290 -0.50 15.09 -11.98
CA LYS A 290 -1.81 14.99 -11.31
C LYS A 290 -1.69 15.05 -9.79
N ASN A 291 -0.64 14.48 -9.22
CA ASN A 291 -0.38 14.63 -7.80
C ASN A 291 -0.22 16.10 -7.40
N LYS A 292 0.51 16.91 -8.19
CA LYS A 292 0.67 18.36 -7.94
C LYS A 292 -0.63 19.14 -8.05
N VAL A 293 -1.43 18.86 -9.10
CA VAL A 293 -2.63 19.67 -9.40
C VAL A 293 -3.87 19.21 -8.65
N ASP A 294 -3.92 17.95 -8.24
CA ASP A 294 -5.08 17.34 -7.58
C ASP A 294 -4.75 16.95 -6.13
N ALA A 295 -3.98 15.86 -5.91
CA ALA A 295 -3.86 15.23 -4.60
C ALA A 295 -3.20 16.12 -3.54
N PHE A 296 -2.15 16.85 -3.89
CA PHE A 296 -1.42 17.72 -2.96
C PHE A 296 -1.79 19.21 -3.12
N ASN A 297 -2.76 19.55 -3.95
CA ASN A 297 -3.29 20.90 -4.09
C ASN A 297 -4.40 21.16 -3.06
N PRO A 298 -4.23 22.09 -2.10
CA PRO A 298 -5.24 22.37 -1.07
C PRO A 298 -6.59 22.85 -1.64
N SER A 299 -6.60 23.40 -2.86
CA SER A 299 -7.80 23.91 -3.52
C SER A 299 -8.53 22.85 -4.36
N SER A 300 -7.96 21.66 -4.51
CA SER A 300 -8.57 20.57 -5.28
C SER A 300 -9.63 19.84 -4.45
N SER A 301 -10.73 19.46 -5.11
CA SER A 301 -11.73 18.54 -4.53
C SER A 301 -11.16 17.15 -4.29
N LEU A 302 -10.03 16.80 -4.92
CA LEU A 302 -9.29 15.56 -4.77
C LEU A 302 -8.10 15.70 -3.80
N ASN A 303 -8.09 16.74 -2.94
CA ASN A 303 -7.01 16.93 -1.98
C ASN A 303 -6.98 15.79 -0.96
N VAL A 304 -5.83 15.08 -0.87
CA VAL A 304 -5.67 13.88 -0.02
C VAL A 304 -5.78 14.21 1.47
N GLU A 305 -5.38 15.39 1.91
CA GLU A 305 -5.54 15.81 3.30
C GLU A 305 -7.04 15.91 3.67
N SER A 306 -7.86 16.42 2.75
CA SER A 306 -9.31 16.48 2.93
C SER A 306 -9.93 15.09 3.05
N SER A 307 -9.49 14.13 2.23
CA SER A 307 -9.92 12.74 2.30
C SER A 307 -9.53 12.08 3.64
N VAL A 308 -8.28 12.27 4.09
CA VAL A 308 -7.79 11.76 5.38
C VAL A 308 -8.55 12.39 6.55
N ARG A 309 -8.87 13.67 6.49
CA ARG A 309 -9.65 14.38 7.50
C ARG A 309 -11.08 13.84 7.58
N SER A 310 -11.75 13.66 6.45
CA SER A 310 -13.09 13.09 6.37
C SER A 310 -13.13 11.66 6.88
N GLY A 311 -12.18 10.83 6.46
CA GLY A 311 -12.02 9.47 6.96
C GLY A 311 -11.78 9.41 8.47
N GLY A 312 -10.94 10.30 8.99
CA GLY A 312 -10.70 10.43 10.44
C GLY A 312 -11.97 10.76 11.23
N GLN A 313 -12.82 11.63 10.68
CA GLN A 313 -14.11 11.96 11.30
C GLN A 313 -15.03 10.74 11.37
N ILE A 314 -15.12 9.95 10.30
CA ILE A 314 -15.92 8.72 10.27
C ILE A 314 -15.38 7.69 11.28
N LEU A 315 -14.07 7.54 11.38
CA LEU A 315 -13.43 6.64 12.34
C LEU A 315 -13.72 7.06 13.78
N LEU A 316 -13.76 8.37 14.08
CA LEU A 316 -14.13 8.89 15.39
C LEU A 316 -15.61 8.63 15.70
N GLU A 317 -16.53 8.92 14.76
CA GLU A 317 -17.97 8.69 14.89
C GLU A 317 -18.28 7.20 15.13
N ASN A 318 -17.51 6.30 14.50
CA ASN A 318 -17.60 4.84 14.70
C ASN A 318 -16.77 4.32 15.91
N SER A 319 -16.22 5.21 16.74
CA SER A 319 -15.46 4.87 17.95
C SER A 319 -14.21 4.01 17.70
N LYS A 320 -13.61 4.13 16.50
CA LYS A 320 -12.38 3.42 16.11
C LYS A 320 -11.12 4.17 16.56
N VAL A 321 -11.22 5.48 16.73
CA VAL A 321 -10.20 6.33 17.34
C VAL A 321 -10.81 7.15 18.47
N LYS A 322 -9.98 7.58 19.43
CA LYS A 322 -10.41 8.39 20.58
C LYS A 322 -10.41 9.89 20.31
N GLN A 323 -9.61 10.30 19.33
CA GLN A 323 -9.45 11.71 18.93
C GLN A 323 -9.06 11.79 17.46
N LEU A 324 -9.31 12.94 16.84
CA LEU A 324 -8.90 13.18 15.46
C LEU A 324 -7.38 13.33 15.37
N ALA A 325 -6.77 12.64 14.42
CA ALA A 325 -5.42 12.94 14.00
C ALA A 325 -5.38 14.27 13.22
N ASN A 326 -4.29 15.01 13.34
CA ASN A 326 -4.06 16.16 12.45
C ASN A 326 -3.67 15.64 11.05
N ALA A 327 -4.61 15.67 10.12
CA ALA A 327 -4.44 15.15 8.76
C ALA A 327 -3.21 15.71 8.04
N ALA A 328 -2.88 17.01 8.25
CA ALA A 328 -1.70 17.63 7.66
C ALA A 328 -0.38 16.97 8.09
N THR A 329 -0.32 16.38 9.29
CA THR A 329 0.89 15.68 9.76
C THR A 329 1.07 14.30 9.12
N LEU A 330 0.03 13.76 8.49
CA LEU A 330 0.02 12.46 7.83
C LEU A 330 0.38 12.54 6.33
N ILE A 331 0.64 13.76 5.84
CA ILE A 331 0.88 14.05 4.43
C ILE A 331 2.24 14.76 4.30
N ASP A 332 3.03 14.38 3.30
CA ASP A 332 4.27 15.07 2.93
C ASP A 332 4.33 15.27 1.40
N GLY A 333 3.82 16.41 0.94
CA GLY A 333 3.84 16.80 -0.47
C GLY A 333 5.21 17.28 -0.97
N SER A 334 6.17 17.50 -0.08
CA SER A 334 7.46 18.12 -0.44
C SER A 334 8.29 17.30 -1.44
N LEU A 335 8.09 15.96 -1.47
CA LEU A 335 8.72 15.09 -2.47
C LEU A 335 8.12 15.35 -3.86
N ILE A 336 6.80 15.45 -3.96
CA ILE A 336 6.08 15.73 -5.21
C ILE A 336 6.41 17.13 -5.72
N GLU A 337 6.49 18.13 -4.84
CA GLU A 337 6.87 19.51 -5.19
C GLU A 337 8.28 19.59 -5.76
N SER A 338 9.20 18.74 -5.29
CA SER A 338 10.61 18.70 -5.72
C SER A 338 10.83 18.04 -7.10
N LEU A 339 9.82 17.40 -7.68
CA LEU A 339 9.85 16.67 -8.96
C LEU A 339 9.18 17.47 -10.07
#